data_1f8d6b5ce4dd46c8a025fff10e2bcb56
#
_entry.id   1f8d6b5ce4dd46c8a025fff10e2bcb56
#
_cell.length_a   1.000
_cell.length_b   1.000
_cell.length_c   1.000
_cell.angle_alpha   90.00
_cell.angle_beta   90.00
_cell.angle_gamma   90.00
#
_symmetry.space_group_name_H-M   'P 1'
#
loop_
_entity.id
_entity.type
_entity.pdbx_description
1 polymer ?
#
loop_
_entity_poly.entity_id
_entity_poly.type
_entity_poly.pdbx_seq_one_letter_code
_entity_poly.pdbx_strand_id
1 'polypeptide(L)'
;AAGQLLREYDFITAVPARFVRELPDELANTPVLVQGIADAVLVNGSEAEIVDYKTDRGKTPADFLRAYAKQLLLYRAAVEKRLGVTVTKCTIYSFELSQEIDVPLALPQNAKKS
;
A
#
# COMPACT_ATOMS: atom_id res chain seq x y z
N ALA A 1 14.91 19.79 -0.33
CA ALA A 1 15.75 18.79 0.30
C ALA A 1 15.68 17.48 -0.45
N ALA A 2 16.76 16.74 -0.42
CA ALA A 2 16.80 15.44 -1.08
C ALA A 2 15.85 14.46 -0.40
N GLY A 3 15.24 13.62 -1.21
CA GLY A 3 14.41 12.56 -0.68
C GLY A 3 15.26 11.47 -0.05
N GLN A 4 14.62 10.62 0.71
CA GLN A 4 15.26 9.48 1.35
C GLN A 4 14.63 8.21 0.82
N LEU A 5 15.48 7.26 0.40
CA LEU A 5 15.00 5.95 -0.07
C LEU A 5 15.22 4.93 1.03
N LEU A 6 14.14 4.30 1.47
CA LEU A 6 14.18 3.19 2.41
C LEU A 6 13.97 1.91 1.62
N ARG A 7 14.96 1.03 1.60
CA ARG A 7 14.85 -0.25 0.91
C ARG A 7 14.49 -1.33 1.90
N GLU A 8 13.60 -2.24 1.47
CA GLU A 8 13.20 -3.37 2.30
C GLU A 8 12.78 -2.88 3.69
N TYR A 9 11.86 -1.91 3.69
CA TYR A 9 11.43 -1.28 4.92
C TYR A 9 10.53 -2.22 5.71
N ASP A 10 11.05 -2.76 6.81
CA ASP A 10 10.33 -3.61 7.73
C ASP A 10 9.40 -2.79 8.59
N PHE A 11 8.17 -3.28 8.77
CA PHE A 11 7.28 -2.63 9.73
C PHE A 11 6.40 -3.65 10.43
N ILE A 12 6.01 -3.29 11.64
CA ILE A 12 4.95 -3.96 12.37
C ILE A 12 4.17 -2.85 13.08
N THR A 13 2.87 -2.81 12.86
CA THR A 13 2.05 -1.75 13.43
C THR A 13 0.60 -2.22 13.51
N ALA A 14 -0.20 -1.55 14.32
CA ALA A 14 -1.63 -1.85 14.42
C ALA A 14 -2.41 -0.89 13.54
N VAL A 15 -3.35 -1.43 12.78
CA VAL A 15 -4.27 -0.64 11.97
C VAL A 15 -5.69 -1.08 12.31
N PRO A 16 -6.69 -0.23 12.05
CA PRO A 16 -8.09 -0.65 12.24
C PRO A 16 -8.42 -1.84 11.35
N ALA A 17 -9.21 -2.77 11.88
CA ALA A 17 -9.54 -4.00 11.17
C ALA A 17 -10.24 -3.73 9.83
N ARG A 18 -10.92 -2.59 9.67
CA ARG A 18 -11.57 -2.25 8.40
C ARG A 18 -10.59 -2.14 7.24
N PHE A 19 -9.31 -1.89 7.53
CA PHE A 19 -8.30 -1.84 6.47
C PHE A 19 -7.91 -3.22 5.97
N VAL A 20 -8.24 -4.26 6.74
CA VAL A 20 -7.89 -5.63 6.37
C VAL A 20 -9.05 -6.30 5.65
N ARG A 21 -10.28 -6.07 6.11
CA ARG A 21 -11.46 -6.63 5.47
C ARG A 21 -12.70 -5.91 5.97
N GLU A 22 -13.81 -6.11 5.28
CA GLU A 22 -15.09 -5.56 5.72
C GLU A 22 -15.57 -6.25 6.97
N LEU A 23 -16.02 -5.45 7.93
CA LEU A 23 -16.52 -5.95 9.20
C LEU A 23 -17.68 -5.07 9.65
N PRO A 24 -18.56 -5.60 10.55
CA PRO A 24 -19.56 -4.76 11.19
C PRO A 24 -18.90 -3.58 11.90
N ASP A 25 -19.64 -2.48 12.04
CA ASP A 25 -19.10 -1.25 12.60
C ASP A 25 -18.46 -1.46 13.96
N GLU A 26 -19.05 -2.29 14.81
CA GLU A 26 -18.52 -2.49 16.14
C GLU A 26 -17.17 -3.19 16.17
N LEU A 27 -16.79 -3.85 15.07
CA LEU A 27 -15.51 -4.52 14.95
C LEU A 27 -14.53 -3.80 14.03
N ALA A 28 -15.02 -2.83 13.27
CA ALA A 28 -14.24 -2.21 12.19
C ALA A 28 -13.01 -1.47 12.71
N ASN A 29 -13.07 -0.94 13.92
CA ASN A 29 -11.97 -0.18 14.51
C ASN A 29 -11.13 -1.02 15.47
N THR A 30 -11.39 -2.32 15.59
CA THR A 30 -10.57 -3.20 16.42
C THR A 30 -9.14 -3.20 15.88
N PRO A 31 -8.12 -2.99 16.72
CA PRO A 31 -6.74 -2.99 16.21
C PRO A 31 -6.34 -4.37 15.71
N VAL A 32 -5.69 -4.38 14.54
CA VAL A 32 -5.14 -5.60 13.95
C VAL A 32 -3.66 -5.34 13.67
N LEU A 33 -2.83 -6.28 14.09
CA LEU A 33 -1.39 -6.16 13.88
C LEU A 33 -1.07 -6.49 12.43
N VAL A 34 -0.34 -5.60 11.78
CA VAL A 34 0.10 -5.79 10.39
C VAL A 34 1.60 -5.77 10.37
N GLN A 35 2.17 -6.78 9.74
CA GLN A 35 3.61 -6.91 9.62
C GLN A 35 3.94 -7.12 8.15
N GLY A 36 4.98 -6.46 7.68
CA GLY A 36 5.38 -6.63 6.29
C GLY A 36 6.69 -5.94 5.99
N ILE A 37 7.10 -6.09 4.73
CA ILE A 37 8.30 -5.44 4.20
C ILE A 37 7.88 -4.74 2.91
N ALA A 38 8.06 -3.42 2.88
CA ALA A 38 7.85 -2.66 1.66
C ALA A 38 9.18 -2.60 0.90
N ASP A 39 9.16 -2.97 -0.38
CA ASP A 39 10.40 -3.08 -1.15
C ASP A 39 11.14 -1.76 -1.23
N ALA A 40 10.40 -0.67 -1.47
CA ALA A 40 11.00 0.66 -1.49
C ALA A 40 9.99 1.69 -1.02
N VAL A 41 10.44 2.59 -0.16
CA VAL A 41 9.66 3.73 0.29
C VAL A 41 10.51 4.96 0.05
N LEU A 42 9.99 5.87 -0.80
CA LEU A 42 10.66 7.13 -1.09
C LEU A 42 10.02 8.21 -0.23
N VAL A 43 10.77 8.73 0.74
CA VAL A 43 10.27 9.75 1.64
C VAL A 43 10.81 11.10 1.21
N ASN A 44 9.94 12.06 1.05
CA ASN A 44 10.31 13.41 0.65
C ASN A 44 9.52 14.40 1.50
N GLY A 45 10.16 14.89 2.56
CA GLY A 45 9.49 15.75 3.51
C GLY A 45 8.38 15.00 4.23
N SER A 46 7.16 15.51 4.12
CA SER A 46 5.99 14.90 4.76
C SER A 46 5.25 13.92 3.86
N GLU A 47 5.79 13.65 2.66
CA GLU A 47 5.14 12.77 1.68
C GLU A 47 6.02 11.57 1.38
N ALA A 48 5.41 10.49 0.90
CA ALA A 48 6.14 9.29 0.54
C ALA A 48 5.45 8.57 -0.61
N GLU A 49 6.23 7.75 -1.31
CA GLU A 49 5.74 6.84 -2.34
C GLU A 49 6.21 5.44 -2.00
N ILE A 50 5.36 4.46 -2.26
CA ILE A 50 5.69 3.06 -2.05
C ILE A 50 5.79 2.38 -3.40
N VAL A 51 6.86 1.61 -3.61
CA VAL A 51 7.04 0.81 -4.81
C VAL A 51 7.24 -0.63 -4.39
N ASP A 52 6.49 -1.52 -5.03
CA ASP A 52 6.58 -2.95 -4.77
C ASP A 52 6.96 -3.65 -6.07
N TYR A 53 8.00 -4.48 -6.04
CA TYR A 53 8.50 -5.17 -7.22
C TYR A 53 7.88 -6.56 -7.30
N LYS A 54 7.38 -6.93 -8.48
CA LYS A 54 6.76 -8.24 -8.68
C LYS A 54 7.38 -8.94 -9.88
N THR A 55 7.61 -10.23 -9.71
CA THR A 55 8.18 -11.08 -10.76
C THR A 55 7.15 -12.02 -11.36
N ASP A 56 5.88 -11.86 -11.02
CA ASP A 56 4.80 -12.70 -11.54
C ASP A 56 4.79 -12.67 -13.06
N ARG A 57 4.46 -13.81 -13.66
CA ARG A 57 4.36 -13.95 -15.11
C ARG A 57 2.91 -14.16 -15.51
N GLY A 58 2.59 -13.76 -16.74
CA GLY A 58 1.29 -14.01 -17.32
C GLY A 58 0.17 -13.15 -16.77
N LYS A 59 0.50 -12.05 -16.09
CA LYS A 59 -0.50 -11.14 -15.55
C LYS A 59 -0.60 -9.86 -16.38
N THR A 60 -1.82 -9.42 -16.61
CA THR A 60 -2.06 -8.08 -17.15
C THR A 60 -1.97 -7.07 -16.01
N PRO A 61 -1.88 -5.76 -16.32
CA PRO A 61 -1.95 -4.76 -15.25
C PRO A 61 -3.19 -4.91 -14.37
N ALA A 62 -4.34 -5.23 -14.95
CA ALA A 62 -5.56 -5.43 -14.17
C ALA A 62 -5.43 -6.63 -13.23
N ASP A 63 -4.74 -7.69 -13.68
CA ASP A 63 -4.50 -8.86 -12.83
C ASP A 63 -3.62 -8.49 -11.64
N PHE A 64 -2.59 -7.67 -11.85
CA PHE A 64 -1.75 -7.22 -10.74
C PHE A 64 -2.55 -6.44 -9.72
N LEU A 65 -3.43 -5.56 -10.18
CA LEU A 65 -4.25 -4.77 -9.26
C LEU A 65 -5.18 -5.66 -8.46
N ARG A 66 -5.83 -6.64 -9.10
CA ARG A 66 -6.69 -7.57 -8.38
C ARG A 66 -5.93 -8.36 -7.32
N ALA A 67 -4.70 -8.75 -7.63
CA ALA A 67 -3.91 -9.58 -6.72
C ALA A 67 -3.31 -8.78 -5.58
N TYR A 68 -2.89 -7.54 -5.83
CA TYR A 68 -2.01 -6.86 -4.89
C TYR A 68 -2.46 -5.47 -4.44
N ALA A 69 -3.50 -4.88 -5.03
CA ALA A 69 -3.88 -3.51 -4.65
C ALA A 69 -4.21 -3.41 -3.17
N LYS A 70 -4.93 -4.39 -2.63
CA LYS A 70 -5.33 -4.36 -1.23
C LYS A 70 -4.11 -4.42 -0.32
N GLN A 71 -3.12 -5.24 -0.68
CA GLN A 71 -1.87 -5.32 0.09
C GLN A 71 -1.15 -3.98 0.10
N LEU A 72 -1.08 -3.31 -1.05
CA LEU A 72 -0.40 -2.02 -1.13
C LEU A 72 -1.14 -0.96 -0.33
N LEU A 73 -2.46 -0.97 -0.33
CA LEU A 73 -3.24 -0.02 0.46
C LEU A 73 -3.05 -0.27 1.95
N LEU A 74 -2.91 -1.53 2.35
CA LEU A 74 -2.63 -1.86 3.73
C LEU A 74 -1.23 -1.38 4.11
N TYR A 75 -0.25 -1.58 3.23
CA TYR A 75 1.11 -1.08 3.45
C TYR A 75 1.11 0.45 3.55
N ARG A 76 0.31 1.11 2.72
CA ARG A 76 0.18 2.56 2.79
C ARG A 76 -0.23 3.00 4.19
N ALA A 77 -1.28 2.38 4.73
CA ALA A 77 -1.75 2.75 6.07
C ALA A 77 -0.67 2.53 7.12
N ALA A 78 0.06 1.41 7.03
CA ALA A 78 1.10 1.10 7.99
C ALA A 78 2.28 2.07 7.89
N VAL A 79 2.71 2.38 6.68
CA VAL A 79 3.83 3.31 6.45
C VAL A 79 3.48 4.70 6.95
N GLU A 80 2.26 5.16 6.64
CA GLU A 80 1.81 6.47 7.11
C GLU A 80 1.86 6.56 8.62
N LYS A 81 1.40 5.50 9.29
CA LYS A 81 1.40 5.48 10.74
C LYS A 81 2.80 5.44 11.32
N ARG A 82 3.68 4.62 10.73
CA ARG A 82 5.02 4.43 11.28
C ARG A 82 5.92 5.62 11.04
N LEU A 83 5.80 6.26 9.90
CA LEU A 83 6.71 7.33 9.51
C LEU A 83 6.11 8.72 9.69
N GLY A 84 4.81 8.81 9.97
CA GLY A 84 4.15 10.11 10.12
C GLY A 84 4.12 10.89 8.82
N VAL A 85 3.95 10.21 7.69
CA VAL A 85 3.95 10.84 6.37
C VAL A 85 2.62 10.57 5.69
N THR A 86 2.37 11.29 4.59
CA THR A 86 1.27 11.00 3.70
C THR A 86 1.80 10.27 2.48
N VAL A 87 1.29 9.06 2.22
CA VAL A 87 1.68 8.31 1.04
C VAL A 87 0.84 8.78 -0.13
N THR A 88 1.49 9.37 -1.11
CA THR A 88 0.82 9.99 -2.24
C THR A 88 0.76 9.09 -3.46
N LYS A 89 1.51 7.99 -3.47
CA LYS A 89 1.54 7.11 -4.62
C LYS A 89 1.97 5.71 -4.18
N CYS A 90 1.27 4.70 -4.69
CA CYS A 90 1.67 3.31 -4.56
C CYS A 90 1.78 2.72 -5.95
N THR A 91 2.89 2.05 -6.23
CA THR A 91 3.20 1.54 -7.56
C THR A 91 3.64 0.09 -7.46
N ILE A 92 3.13 -0.76 -8.32
CA ILE A 92 3.64 -2.11 -8.53
C ILE A 92 4.51 -2.04 -9.76
N TYR A 93 5.75 -2.50 -9.68
CA TYR A 93 6.60 -2.60 -10.85
C TYR A 93 6.69 -4.06 -11.29
N SER A 94 6.23 -4.35 -12.50
CA SER A 94 6.29 -5.69 -13.06
C SER A 94 7.57 -5.85 -13.86
N PHE A 95 8.42 -6.80 -13.46
CA PHE A 95 9.64 -7.07 -14.23
C PHE A 95 9.33 -7.73 -15.56
N GLU A 96 8.32 -8.59 -15.62
CA GLU A 96 7.96 -9.22 -16.88
C GLU A 96 7.47 -8.20 -17.90
N LEU A 97 6.62 -7.27 -17.46
CA LEU A 97 6.05 -6.28 -18.38
C LEU A 97 6.97 -5.08 -18.53
N SER A 98 7.99 -4.94 -17.68
CA SER A 98 8.83 -3.75 -17.62
C SER A 98 7.98 -2.50 -17.49
N GLN A 99 7.03 -2.54 -16.58
CA GLN A 99 5.98 -1.52 -16.52
C GLN A 99 5.62 -1.20 -15.08
N GLU A 100 5.40 0.09 -14.83
CA GLU A 100 4.82 0.57 -13.58
C GLU A 100 3.30 0.49 -13.66
N ILE A 101 2.69 0.01 -12.59
CA ILE A 101 1.24 -0.11 -12.49
C ILE A 101 0.82 0.68 -11.26
N ASP A 102 0.12 1.78 -11.48
CA ASP A 102 -0.33 2.62 -10.37
C ASP A 102 -1.48 1.96 -9.62
N VAL A 103 -1.40 1.98 -8.30
CA VAL A 103 -2.46 1.45 -7.45
C VAL A 103 -3.33 2.62 -7.02
N PRO A 104 -4.64 2.60 -7.34
CA PRO A 104 -5.54 3.67 -6.90
C PRO A 104 -5.55 3.74 -5.37
N LEU A 105 -5.41 4.95 -4.83
CA LEU A 105 -5.33 5.13 -3.39
C LEU A 105 -6.70 5.18 -2.72
N ALA A 106 -7.75 5.36 -3.50
CA ALA A 106 -9.11 5.34 -2.98
C ALA A 106 -9.84 4.13 -3.57
N LEU A 107 -10.49 3.34 -2.72
CA LEU A 107 -11.26 2.20 -3.19
C LEU A 107 -12.55 2.69 -3.82
N PRO A 108 -12.98 2.10 -4.95
CA PRO A 108 -14.20 2.54 -5.62
C PRO A 108 -15.43 2.51 -4.74
N GLN A 109 -15.56 1.51 -3.87
CA GLN A 109 -16.73 1.44 -2.99
C GLN A 109 -16.80 2.59 -2.02
N ASN A 110 -15.67 3.22 -1.69
CA ASN A 110 -15.68 4.39 -0.83
C ASN A 110 -16.37 5.56 -1.51
N ALA A 111 -16.13 5.73 -2.79
CA ALA A 111 -16.74 6.82 -3.55
C ALA A 111 -18.24 6.67 -3.62
N LYS A 112 -18.72 5.47 -3.82
CA LYS A 112 -20.17 5.27 -4.00
C LYS A 112 -20.92 5.19 -2.70
N LYS A 113 -20.24 5.15 -1.58
CA LYS A 113 -20.90 5.17 -0.29
C LYS A 113 -21.40 6.53 0.10
N SER A 114 -20.98 7.51 -0.60
CA SER A 114 -21.38 8.88 -0.29
C SER A 114 -22.88 9.08 -0.28
#